data_cfe0894a632cb565b4d63ef57e9d2c39
#
_entry.id   cfe0894a632cb565b4d63ef57e9d2c39
#
_cell.length_a   1.000
_cell.length_b   1.000
_cell.length_c   1.000
_cell.angle_alpha   90.00
_cell.angle_beta   90.00
_cell.angle_gamma   90.00
#
_symmetry.space_group_name_H-M   'P 1'
#
loop_
_entity.id
_entity.type
_entity.pdbx_description
1 polymer ?
#
loop_
_entity_poly.entity_id
_entity_poly.type
_entity_poly.pdbx_seq_one_letter_code
_entity_poly.pdbx_strand_id
1 'polypeptide(L)'
;MPTRISCLEKNPTLQTKDKSLADSKALIPVLKDFFQKHPLISPKTFLGDAAFDSIEIYKYLLQEASFEKAYIPLNGRISLPESNCPFNENGIPCCPKDPSLPMKREGSKSHLRCGLPTMKFVCPKMKWAHNKETGKNKRVCHCENPCTPSSCGRMVYIYPEKHLRAYPGTIRGTDEWDSTYKIRATVEKSINHFKDSFCVAGRKTQNGKTLHADLLLAGITQLITVMVADKLHKHQYIRSLKVNGR
;
A
#
# COMPACT_ATOMS: atom_id res chain seq x y z
N MET A 1 48.34 1.69 -15.23
CA MET A 1 47.62 2.99 -15.06
C MET A 1 46.35 2.68 -14.30
N PRO A 2 46.16 3.19 -13.10
CA PRO A 2 44.93 2.94 -12.36
C PRO A 2 43.85 3.92 -12.83
N THR A 3 42.75 3.39 -13.32
CA THR A 3 41.53 4.13 -13.65
C THR A 3 40.95 4.73 -12.39
N ARG A 4 40.97 6.04 -12.34
CA ARG A 4 40.27 6.85 -11.33
C ARG A 4 38.78 6.48 -11.34
N ILE A 5 38.32 5.91 -10.24
CA ILE A 5 36.89 5.87 -9.89
C ILE A 5 36.47 7.31 -9.69
N SER A 6 35.74 7.84 -10.66
CA SER A 6 35.14 9.17 -10.57
C SER A 6 34.17 9.20 -9.38
N CYS A 7 34.40 10.15 -8.50
CA CYS A 7 33.55 10.44 -7.35
C CYS A 7 32.07 10.52 -7.77
N LEU A 8 31.25 9.79 -7.01
CA LEU A 8 29.81 9.95 -6.91
C LEU A 8 29.41 11.42 -7.04
N GLU A 9 28.83 11.76 -8.19
CA GLU A 9 28.14 13.04 -8.33
C GLU A 9 27.05 13.10 -7.27
N LYS A 10 27.17 14.12 -6.44
CA LYS A 10 26.23 14.41 -5.36
C LYS A 10 24.87 14.65 -5.97
N ASN A 11 23.94 13.75 -5.76
CA ASN A 11 22.56 13.95 -6.14
C ASN A 11 22.01 15.13 -5.32
N PRO A 12 21.78 16.32 -5.90
CA PRO A 12 21.46 17.53 -5.14
C PRO A 12 20.13 17.45 -4.41
N THR A 13 19.24 16.52 -4.81
CA THR A 13 17.92 16.32 -4.22
C THR A 13 17.92 15.63 -2.85
N LEU A 14 18.99 14.90 -2.49
CA LEU A 14 19.10 14.21 -1.20
C LEU A 14 19.90 14.98 -0.15
N GLN A 15 20.45 16.16 -0.49
CA GLN A 15 21.27 16.97 0.41
C GLN A 15 20.54 18.13 1.09
N THR A 16 19.22 18.19 1.03
CA THR A 16 18.52 19.19 1.82
C THR A 16 18.70 18.86 3.31
N LYS A 17 19.42 19.74 4.01
CA LYS A 17 19.57 19.77 5.47
C LYS A 17 18.24 20.03 6.19
N ASP A 18 17.14 19.86 5.49
CA ASP A 18 15.81 20.15 5.96
C ASP A 18 15.30 18.94 6.76
N LYS A 19 15.45 19.03 8.08
CA LYS A 19 14.87 18.08 9.04
C LYS A 19 13.33 18.00 8.96
N SER A 20 12.70 18.83 8.13
CA SER A 20 11.26 18.92 7.95
C SER A 20 10.74 18.13 6.75
N LEU A 21 11.60 17.43 6.00
CA LEU A 21 11.12 16.65 4.84
C LEU A 21 10.28 15.48 5.32
N ALA A 22 8.97 15.58 5.14
CA ALA A 22 8.04 14.49 5.45
C ALA A 22 8.36 13.25 4.60
N ASP A 23 8.27 12.06 5.19
CA ASP A 23 8.56 10.77 4.55
C ASP A 23 7.82 10.60 3.21
N SER A 24 6.58 11.11 3.12
CA SER A 24 5.79 11.10 1.90
C SER A 24 6.41 11.88 0.74
N LYS A 25 7.14 12.96 1.02
CA LYS A 25 7.85 13.75 0.00
C LYS A 25 9.16 13.10 -0.43
N ALA A 26 9.78 12.33 0.46
CA ALA A 26 11.04 11.64 0.19
C ALA A 26 10.84 10.34 -0.63
N LEU A 27 9.65 9.73 -0.59
CA LEU A 27 9.41 8.41 -1.17
C LEU A 27 9.73 8.34 -2.66
N ILE A 28 9.18 9.24 -3.46
CA ILE A 28 9.33 9.21 -4.93
C ILE A 28 10.80 9.37 -5.33
N PRO A 29 11.56 10.37 -4.85
CA PRO A 29 12.98 10.49 -5.13
C PRO A 29 13.79 9.26 -4.73
N VAL A 30 13.52 8.70 -3.55
CA VAL A 30 14.22 7.50 -3.04
C VAL A 30 13.94 6.29 -3.91
N LEU A 31 12.70 6.06 -4.31
CA LEU A 31 12.35 4.94 -5.19
C LEU A 31 12.95 5.10 -6.60
N LYS A 32 12.97 6.32 -7.14
CA LYS A 32 13.62 6.60 -8.44
C LYS A 32 15.12 6.26 -8.40
N ASP A 33 15.82 6.72 -7.37
CA ASP A 33 17.24 6.42 -7.16
C ASP A 33 17.47 4.90 -6.96
N PHE A 34 16.60 4.25 -6.18
CA PHE A 34 16.66 2.81 -5.95
C PHE A 34 16.52 2.00 -7.26
N PHE A 35 15.49 2.28 -8.07
CA PHE A 35 15.28 1.53 -9.33
C PHE A 35 16.35 1.83 -10.37
N GLN A 36 16.90 3.04 -10.38
CA GLN A 36 18.04 3.37 -11.23
C GLN A 36 19.29 2.53 -10.88
N LYS A 37 19.53 2.32 -9.58
CA LYS A 37 20.66 1.51 -9.09
C LYS A 37 20.39 0.00 -9.19
N HIS A 38 19.16 -0.42 -9.18
CA HIS A 38 18.76 -1.82 -9.14
C HIS A 38 17.74 -2.15 -10.25
N PRO A 39 18.13 -2.07 -11.53
CA PRO A 39 17.19 -2.22 -12.66
C PRO A 39 16.58 -3.63 -12.78
N LEU A 40 17.18 -4.64 -12.15
CA LEU A 40 16.66 -6.01 -12.14
C LEU A 40 15.54 -6.24 -11.11
N ILE A 41 15.34 -5.28 -10.19
CA ILE A 41 14.31 -5.39 -9.14
C ILE A 41 13.02 -4.77 -9.67
N SER A 42 11.98 -5.58 -9.85
CA SER A 42 10.65 -5.15 -10.29
C SER A 42 9.58 -5.61 -9.30
N PRO A 43 9.38 -4.90 -8.18
CA PRO A 43 8.38 -5.26 -7.18
C PRO A 43 6.98 -5.03 -7.73
N LYS A 44 6.04 -5.93 -7.38
CA LYS A 44 4.64 -5.87 -7.82
C LYS A 44 3.73 -5.21 -6.80
N THR A 45 4.14 -5.20 -5.55
CA THR A 45 3.30 -4.75 -4.43
C THR A 45 4.05 -3.74 -3.57
N PHE A 46 3.39 -2.63 -3.28
CA PHE A 46 3.87 -1.63 -2.35
C PHE A 46 3.07 -1.71 -1.03
N LEU A 47 3.78 -1.66 0.09
CA LEU A 47 3.19 -1.61 1.43
C LEU A 47 3.66 -0.33 2.12
N GLY A 48 2.74 0.54 2.50
CA GLY A 48 3.05 1.81 3.18
C GLY A 48 2.08 2.11 4.30
N ASP A 49 2.41 3.08 5.14
CA ASP A 49 1.48 3.60 6.14
C ASP A 49 0.59 4.72 5.57
N ALA A 50 -0.35 5.21 6.38
CA ALA A 50 -1.28 6.25 5.96
C ALA A 50 -0.62 7.62 5.63
N ALA A 51 0.65 7.82 5.97
CA ALA A 51 1.39 9.04 5.58
C ALA A 51 1.65 9.09 4.08
N PHE A 52 1.66 7.94 3.41
CA PHE A 52 1.84 7.81 1.96
C PHE A 52 0.53 7.89 1.17
N ASP A 53 -0.63 8.10 1.83
CA ASP A 53 -1.93 8.17 1.16
C ASP A 53 -2.12 9.51 0.43
N SER A 54 -1.51 9.64 -0.75
CA SER A 54 -1.69 10.80 -1.63
C SER A 54 -1.85 10.38 -3.10
N ILE A 55 -2.60 11.18 -3.86
CA ILE A 55 -2.84 10.92 -5.29
C ILE A 55 -1.52 10.87 -6.07
N GLU A 56 -0.58 11.72 -5.72
CA GLU A 56 0.73 11.79 -6.37
C GLU A 56 1.51 10.49 -6.19
N ILE A 57 1.54 9.95 -4.96
CA ILE A 57 2.19 8.68 -4.67
C ILE A 57 1.52 7.53 -5.43
N TYR A 58 0.20 7.45 -5.45
CA TYR A 58 -0.49 6.40 -6.22
C TYR A 58 -0.23 6.49 -7.71
N LYS A 59 -0.22 7.69 -8.29
CA LYS A 59 0.13 7.87 -9.71
C LYS A 59 1.53 7.37 -9.99
N TYR A 60 2.50 7.79 -9.18
CA TYR A 60 3.87 7.32 -9.33
C TYR A 60 3.97 5.80 -9.22
N LEU A 61 3.43 5.20 -8.17
CA LEU A 61 3.53 3.76 -7.93
C LEU A 61 2.87 2.94 -9.06
N LEU A 62 1.63 3.27 -9.42
CA LEU A 62 0.83 2.45 -10.31
C LEU A 62 1.03 2.77 -11.79
N GLN A 63 1.41 4.00 -12.15
CA GLN A 63 1.52 4.44 -13.54
C GLN A 63 2.97 4.58 -14.01
N GLU A 64 3.91 5.02 -13.13
CA GLU A 64 5.30 5.23 -13.48
C GLU A 64 6.20 4.06 -13.04
N ALA A 65 6.09 3.61 -11.80
CA ALA A 65 6.95 2.58 -11.21
C ALA A 65 6.43 1.15 -11.41
N SER A 66 5.33 0.96 -12.14
CA SER A 66 4.78 -0.34 -12.55
C SER A 66 4.41 -1.29 -11.41
N PHE A 67 4.06 -0.77 -10.23
CA PHE A 67 3.44 -1.57 -9.19
C PHE A 67 2.00 -1.93 -9.60
N GLU A 68 1.58 -3.15 -9.29
CA GLU A 68 0.23 -3.61 -9.57
C GLU A 68 -0.75 -3.24 -8.45
N LYS A 69 -0.27 -3.23 -7.20
CA LYS A 69 -1.07 -3.00 -6.00
C LYS A 69 -0.32 -2.14 -4.99
N ALA A 70 -1.02 -1.17 -4.38
CA ALA A 70 -0.50 -0.39 -3.26
C ALA A 70 -1.39 -0.57 -2.03
N TYR A 71 -0.84 -1.18 -0.98
CA TYR A 71 -1.51 -1.40 0.31
C TYR A 71 -1.15 -0.25 1.24
N ILE A 72 -1.94 0.81 1.19
CA ILE A 72 -1.79 2.02 2.01
C ILE A 72 -3.15 2.28 2.65
N PRO A 73 -3.25 2.37 4.00
CA PRO A 73 -4.48 2.77 4.67
C PRO A 73 -4.89 4.18 4.26
N LEU A 74 -6.19 4.46 4.25
CA LEU A 74 -6.66 5.82 4.02
C LEU A 74 -6.26 6.74 5.17
N ASN A 75 -5.79 7.92 4.81
CA ASN A 75 -5.58 8.99 5.76
C ASN A 75 -6.91 9.69 6.02
N GLY A 76 -7.52 9.47 7.18
CA GLY A 76 -8.81 10.05 7.56
C GLY A 76 -8.84 11.59 7.63
N ARG A 77 -7.66 12.25 7.60
CA ARG A 77 -7.54 13.72 7.58
C ARG A 77 -7.72 14.30 6.17
N ILE A 78 -7.66 13.47 5.13
CA ILE A 78 -7.77 13.92 3.74
C ILE A 78 -9.10 13.42 3.19
N SER A 79 -9.96 14.34 2.76
CA SER A 79 -11.24 13.99 2.13
C SER A 79 -11.04 13.18 0.86
N LEU A 80 -11.88 12.18 0.66
CA LEU A 80 -12.02 11.55 -0.65
C LEU A 80 -12.76 12.50 -1.59
N PRO A 81 -12.59 12.35 -2.94
CA PRO A 81 -13.30 13.19 -3.89
C PRO A 81 -14.80 13.20 -3.62
N GLU A 82 -15.42 14.35 -3.81
CA GLU A 82 -16.87 14.51 -3.63
C GLU A 82 -17.63 13.48 -4.46
N SER A 83 -18.42 12.68 -3.78
CA SER A 83 -19.37 11.76 -4.39
C SER A 83 -20.72 11.97 -3.70
N ASN A 84 -21.80 11.64 -4.42
CA ASN A 84 -23.17 11.66 -3.84
C ASN A 84 -23.37 10.64 -2.71
N CYS A 85 -22.30 9.99 -2.26
CA CYS A 85 -22.29 9.02 -1.18
C CYS A 85 -21.05 9.25 -0.31
N PRO A 86 -21.17 9.25 1.02
CA PRO A 86 -20.02 9.26 1.91
C PRO A 86 -19.23 7.96 1.76
N PHE A 87 -17.95 8.01 2.11
CA PHE A 87 -17.06 6.84 2.14
C PHE A 87 -16.73 6.50 3.59
N ASN A 88 -16.59 5.21 3.89
CA ASN A 88 -16.03 4.78 5.16
C ASN A 88 -14.49 4.83 5.14
N GLU A 89 -13.88 4.45 6.27
CA GLU A 89 -12.42 4.39 6.46
C GLU A 89 -11.68 3.48 5.46
N ASN A 90 -12.39 2.52 4.86
CA ASN A 90 -11.86 1.62 3.85
C ASN A 90 -12.05 2.12 2.41
N GLY A 91 -12.62 3.31 2.23
CA GLY A 91 -12.92 3.85 0.90
C GLY A 91 -14.12 3.18 0.22
N ILE A 92 -14.99 2.51 0.99
CA ILE A 92 -16.23 1.92 0.49
C ILE A 92 -17.33 2.97 0.57
N PRO A 93 -18.08 3.23 -0.53
CA PRO A 93 -19.19 4.16 -0.46
C PRO A 93 -20.28 3.65 0.48
N CYS A 94 -20.87 4.56 1.26
CA CYS A 94 -21.93 4.26 2.22
C CYS A 94 -23.27 4.86 1.78
N CYS A 95 -24.35 4.44 2.43
CA CYS A 95 -25.66 5.02 2.17
C CYS A 95 -25.68 6.50 2.58
N PRO A 96 -26.16 7.44 1.74
CA PRO A 96 -26.21 8.86 2.09
C PRO A 96 -27.12 9.18 3.28
N LYS A 97 -28.17 8.39 3.50
CA LYS A 97 -29.08 8.54 4.64
C LYS A 97 -28.63 7.79 5.89
N ASP A 98 -27.74 6.82 5.74
CA ASP A 98 -27.17 6.04 6.82
C ASP A 98 -25.69 5.77 6.53
N PRO A 99 -24.79 6.66 6.92
CA PRO A 99 -23.36 6.52 6.68
C PRO A 99 -22.72 5.29 7.36
N SER A 100 -23.35 4.71 8.35
CA SER A 100 -22.89 3.48 9.01
C SER A 100 -23.12 2.23 8.16
N LEU A 101 -23.89 2.35 7.05
CA LEU A 101 -24.26 1.24 6.19
C LEU A 101 -23.40 1.24 4.91
N PRO A 102 -22.31 0.45 4.85
CA PRO A 102 -21.46 0.36 3.67
C PRO A 102 -22.20 -0.36 2.53
N MET A 103 -21.99 0.12 1.32
CA MET A 103 -22.56 -0.49 0.12
C MET A 103 -21.84 -1.82 -0.21
N LYS A 104 -22.60 -2.76 -0.74
CA LYS A 104 -22.07 -4.06 -1.14
C LYS A 104 -21.45 -3.96 -2.53
N ARG A 105 -20.20 -4.44 -2.68
CA ARG A 105 -19.59 -4.60 -3.99
C ARG A 105 -20.32 -5.69 -4.78
N GLU A 106 -20.64 -5.40 -6.02
CA GLU A 106 -21.25 -6.35 -6.96
C GLU A 106 -20.23 -6.76 -8.02
N GLY A 107 -20.00 -8.07 -8.14
CA GLY A 107 -19.03 -8.65 -9.05
C GLY A 107 -17.62 -8.72 -8.47
N SER A 108 -16.89 -9.77 -8.85
CA SER A 108 -15.48 -10.01 -8.44
C SER A 108 -14.47 -9.29 -9.33
N LYS A 109 -14.86 -8.93 -10.56
CA LYS A 109 -14.03 -8.25 -11.55
C LYS A 109 -14.54 -6.83 -11.79
N SER A 110 -13.67 -5.96 -12.26
CA SER A 110 -14.07 -4.65 -12.74
C SER A 110 -15.01 -4.79 -13.95
N HIS A 111 -16.07 -4.00 -13.96
CA HIS A 111 -16.97 -3.91 -15.10
C HIS A 111 -16.49 -2.79 -16.03
N LEU A 112 -16.61 -2.99 -17.33
CA LEU A 112 -16.41 -1.92 -18.30
C LEU A 112 -17.67 -1.05 -18.39
N ARG A 113 -17.51 0.24 -18.18
CA ARG A 113 -18.54 1.23 -18.43
C ARG A 113 -17.94 2.37 -19.25
N CYS A 114 -18.52 2.66 -20.40
CA CYS A 114 -17.97 3.62 -21.36
C CYS A 114 -16.49 3.33 -21.69
N GLY A 115 -16.13 2.03 -21.82
CA GLY A 115 -14.77 1.61 -22.13
C GLY A 115 -13.77 1.66 -20.97
N LEU A 116 -14.17 2.15 -19.77
CA LEU A 116 -13.29 2.26 -18.61
C LEU A 116 -13.60 1.17 -17.57
N PRO A 117 -12.57 0.59 -16.93
CA PRO A 117 -12.76 -0.30 -15.78
C PRO A 117 -13.51 0.43 -14.67
N THR A 118 -14.53 -0.22 -14.11
CA THR A 118 -15.32 0.33 -13.01
C THR A 118 -15.57 -0.70 -11.94
N MET A 119 -15.68 -0.23 -10.70
CA MET A 119 -16.17 -1.02 -9.58
C MET A 119 -17.60 -0.60 -9.28
N LYS A 120 -18.49 -1.56 -9.20
CA LYS A 120 -19.90 -1.35 -8.92
C LYS A 120 -20.21 -1.67 -7.47
N PHE A 121 -20.82 -0.71 -6.79
CA PHE A 121 -21.38 -0.88 -5.44
C PHE A 121 -22.88 -0.69 -5.48
N VAL A 122 -23.60 -1.50 -4.69
CA VAL A 122 -25.04 -1.52 -4.62
C VAL A 122 -25.52 -1.41 -3.18
N CYS A 123 -26.71 -0.86 -2.98
CA CYS A 123 -27.34 -0.80 -1.66
C CYS A 123 -27.37 -2.20 -1.02
N PRO A 124 -26.90 -2.38 0.23
CA PRO A 124 -26.88 -3.68 0.89
C PRO A 124 -28.28 -4.22 1.19
N LYS A 125 -29.29 -3.37 1.27
CA LYS A 125 -30.71 -3.74 1.44
C LYS A 125 -31.40 -4.14 0.12
N MET A 126 -30.67 -4.15 -1.00
CA MET A 126 -31.14 -4.62 -2.27
C MET A 126 -31.10 -6.16 -2.34
N LYS A 127 -32.20 -6.75 -2.82
CA LYS A 127 -32.30 -8.19 -3.08
C LYS A 127 -32.77 -8.46 -4.51
N TRP A 128 -32.47 -9.64 -5.02
CA TRP A 128 -33.06 -10.14 -6.24
C TRP A 128 -34.42 -10.72 -5.94
N ALA A 129 -35.46 -10.30 -6.65
CA ALA A 129 -36.77 -10.85 -6.61
C ALA A 129 -37.12 -11.46 -7.97
N HIS A 130 -37.65 -12.67 -7.97
CA HIS A 130 -38.15 -13.32 -9.19
C HIS A 130 -39.55 -12.83 -9.50
N ASN A 131 -39.74 -12.25 -10.69
CA ASN A 131 -41.09 -11.88 -11.15
C ASN A 131 -41.68 -13.07 -11.84
N LYS A 132 -42.73 -13.65 -11.21
CA LYS A 132 -43.44 -14.85 -11.71
C LYS A 132 -44.15 -14.61 -13.05
N GLU A 133 -44.58 -13.37 -13.32
CA GLU A 133 -45.34 -13.05 -14.55
C GLU A 133 -44.39 -12.93 -15.76
N THR A 134 -43.22 -12.36 -15.58
CA THR A 134 -42.28 -12.15 -16.67
C THR A 134 -41.15 -13.16 -16.75
N GLY A 135 -41.04 -14.07 -15.78
CA GLY A 135 -39.96 -15.05 -15.65
C GLY A 135 -38.55 -14.41 -15.41
N LYS A 136 -38.47 -13.09 -15.18
CA LYS A 136 -37.22 -12.35 -15.06
C LYS A 136 -36.91 -11.99 -13.61
N ASN A 137 -35.65 -12.08 -13.26
CA ASN A 137 -35.16 -11.57 -11.96
C ASN A 137 -35.06 -10.05 -11.99
N LYS A 138 -35.68 -9.38 -11.03
CA LYS A 138 -35.64 -7.93 -10.84
C LYS A 138 -34.96 -7.60 -9.50
N ARG A 139 -34.19 -6.54 -9.48
CA ARG A 139 -33.63 -5.99 -8.23
C ARG A 139 -34.69 -5.14 -7.55
N VAL A 140 -34.84 -5.35 -6.24
CA VAL A 140 -35.78 -4.59 -5.41
C VAL A 140 -35.05 -4.12 -4.16
N CYS A 141 -35.20 -2.84 -3.83
CA CYS A 141 -34.68 -2.27 -2.60
C CYS A 141 -35.70 -2.44 -1.47
N HIS A 142 -35.29 -3.06 -0.38
CA HIS A 142 -36.11 -3.26 0.82
C HIS A 142 -35.76 -2.23 1.92
N CYS A 143 -35.50 -0.99 1.52
CA CYS A 143 -35.19 0.09 2.44
C CYS A 143 -36.47 0.78 2.88
N GLU A 144 -36.74 0.90 4.18
CA GLU A 144 -37.90 1.63 4.72
C GLU A 144 -37.83 3.11 4.38
N ASN A 145 -36.60 3.68 4.40
CA ASN A 145 -36.34 5.08 4.04
C ASN A 145 -35.37 5.14 2.85
N PRO A 146 -35.84 4.95 1.60
CA PRO A 146 -34.97 4.86 0.44
C PRO A 146 -34.24 6.19 0.17
N CYS A 147 -32.94 6.11 -0.13
CA CYS A 147 -32.08 7.25 -0.46
C CYS A 147 -32.09 7.61 -1.96
N THR A 148 -32.94 6.95 -2.73
CA THR A 148 -33.12 7.15 -4.17
C THR A 148 -34.54 6.78 -4.57
N PRO A 149 -35.15 7.44 -5.55
CA PRO A 149 -36.46 7.06 -6.08
C PRO A 149 -36.45 5.76 -6.88
N SER A 150 -35.25 5.23 -7.20
CA SER A 150 -35.12 3.99 -7.96
C SER A 150 -35.57 2.77 -7.14
N SER A 151 -36.47 1.98 -7.69
CA SER A 151 -36.93 0.72 -7.08
C SER A 151 -35.82 -0.31 -6.91
N CYS A 152 -34.73 -0.22 -7.70
CA CYS A 152 -33.57 -1.12 -7.57
C CYS A 152 -32.60 -0.67 -6.47
N GLY A 153 -32.86 0.46 -5.76
CA GLY A 153 -31.93 1.02 -4.81
C GLY A 153 -30.77 1.78 -5.47
N ARG A 154 -29.90 2.33 -4.63
CA ARG A 154 -28.76 3.12 -5.10
C ARG A 154 -27.64 2.22 -5.61
N MET A 155 -27.06 2.64 -6.73
CA MET A 155 -25.85 2.04 -7.31
C MET A 155 -24.80 3.13 -7.48
N VAL A 156 -23.55 2.83 -7.09
CA VAL A 156 -22.41 3.73 -7.22
C VAL A 156 -21.34 3.04 -8.07
N TYR A 157 -20.77 3.77 -9.00
CA TYR A 157 -19.67 3.31 -9.83
C TYR A 157 -18.43 4.11 -9.46
N ILE A 158 -17.35 3.42 -9.11
CA ILE A 158 -16.04 3.99 -8.88
C ILE A 158 -15.16 3.64 -10.06
N TYR A 159 -14.50 4.65 -10.62
CA TYR A 159 -13.52 4.51 -11.69
C TYR A 159 -12.12 4.49 -11.06
N PRO A 160 -11.41 3.36 -11.01
CA PRO A 160 -10.09 3.28 -10.37
C PRO A 160 -9.10 4.30 -10.93
N GLU A 161 -9.10 4.55 -12.23
CA GLU A 161 -8.22 5.52 -12.88
C GLU A 161 -8.43 6.96 -12.40
N LYS A 162 -9.68 7.31 -12.03
CA LYS A 162 -10.04 8.64 -11.53
C LYS A 162 -9.94 8.74 -10.00
N HIS A 163 -10.04 7.62 -9.32
CA HIS A 163 -10.13 7.55 -7.86
C HIS A 163 -9.07 6.60 -7.28
N LEU A 164 -7.80 6.83 -7.62
CA LEU A 164 -6.68 6.01 -7.18
C LEU A 164 -6.61 5.83 -5.65
N ARG A 165 -6.97 6.85 -4.87
CA ARG A 165 -7.04 6.74 -3.41
C ARG A 165 -8.12 5.76 -2.93
N ALA A 166 -9.27 5.74 -3.59
CA ALA A 166 -10.35 4.81 -3.23
C ALA A 166 -9.99 3.38 -3.64
N TYR A 167 -9.30 3.21 -4.77
CA TYR A 167 -8.90 1.90 -5.28
C TYR A 167 -7.49 1.90 -5.87
N PRO A 168 -6.45 1.69 -5.07
CA PRO A 168 -5.06 1.63 -5.52
C PRO A 168 -4.64 0.23 -5.98
N GLY A 169 -5.40 -0.39 -6.90
CA GLY A 169 -5.17 -1.77 -7.37
C GLY A 169 -5.66 -2.86 -6.41
N THR A 170 -6.16 -2.49 -5.23
CA THR A 170 -6.66 -3.41 -4.20
C THR A 170 -7.84 -2.80 -3.45
N ILE A 171 -8.60 -3.62 -2.74
CA ILE A 171 -9.78 -3.20 -1.97
C ILE A 171 -9.46 -3.33 -0.50
N ARG A 172 -9.53 -2.21 0.22
CA ARG A 172 -9.35 -2.18 1.67
C ARG A 172 -10.50 -2.89 2.38
N GLY A 173 -10.24 -3.40 3.58
CA GLY A 173 -11.24 -4.09 4.39
C GLY A 173 -11.65 -5.46 3.86
N THR A 174 -10.83 -6.08 3.02
CA THR A 174 -10.96 -7.48 2.62
C THR A 174 -9.92 -8.33 3.35
N ASP A 175 -10.20 -9.62 3.54
CA ASP A 175 -9.26 -10.57 4.17
C ASP A 175 -7.92 -10.62 3.42
N GLU A 176 -7.95 -10.49 2.08
CA GLU A 176 -6.74 -10.40 1.25
C GLU A 176 -5.93 -9.16 1.63
N TRP A 177 -6.60 -8.01 1.76
CA TRP A 177 -5.95 -6.75 2.11
C TRP A 177 -5.32 -6.83 3.49
N ASP A 178 -6.08 -7.30 4.49
CA ASP A 178 -5.64 -7.39 5.87
C ASP A 178 -4.47 -8.35 6.05
N SER A 179 -4.53 -9.52 5.41
CA SER A 179 -3.46 -10.52 5.48
C SER A 179 -2.17 -10.01 4.83
N THR A 180 -2.29 -9.34 3.68
CA THR A 180 -1.12 -8.77 2.98
C THR A 180 -0.55 -7.59 3.76
N TYR A 181 -1.39 -6.69 4.27
CA TYR A 181 -0.93 -5.51 5.01
C TYR A 181 -0.20 -5.87 6.31
N LYS A 182 -0.57 -6.97 6.96
CA LYS A 182 0.14 -7.50 8.16
C LYS A 182 1.62 -7.77 7.89
N ILE A 183 2.01 -8.05 6.64
CA ILE A 183 3.42 -8.26 6.27
C ILE A 183 4.26 -7.01 6.56
N ARG A 184 3.66 -5.80 6.55
CA ARG A 184 4.34 -4.55 6.91
C ARG A 184 5.02 -4.60 8.27
N ALA A 185 4.44 -5.31 9.24
CA ALA A 185 5.05 -5.51 10.56
C ALA A 185 6.44 -6.18 10.50
N THR A 186 6.74 -6.89 9.40
CA THR A 186 8.06 -7.52 9.20
C THR A 186 9.14 -6.46 8.97
N VAL A 187 8.81 -5.34 8.32
CA VAL A 187 9.75 -4.22 8.11
C VAL A 187 10.12 -3.60 9.46
N GLU A 188 9.13 -3.36 10.33
CA GLU A 188 9.37 -2.82 11.67
C GLU A 188 10.23 -3.76 12.50
N LYS A 189 9.94 -5.07 12.45
CA LYS A 189 10.77 -6.09 13.11
C LYS A 189 12.19 -6.11 12.56
N SER A 190 12.38 -5.92 11.26
CA SER A 190 13.71 -5.86 10.64
C SER A 190 14.46 -4.60 11.08
N ILE A 191 13.80 -3.44 11.08
CA ILE A 191 14.40 -2.18 11.55
C ILE A 191 14.81 -2.30 13.02
N ASN A 192 13.95 -2.87 13.88
CA ASN A 192 14.27 -3.09 15.28
C ASN A 192 15.43 -4.08 15.43
N HIS A 193 15.49 -5.12 14.63
CA HIS A 193 16.62 -6.05 14.63
C HIS A 193 17.94 -5.32 14.29
N PHE A 194 17.96 -4.44 13.29
CA PHE A 194 19.14 -3.63 12.99
C PHE A 194 19.51 -2.69 14.14
N LYS A 195 18.53 -2.06 14.77
CA LYS A 195 18.76 -1.15 15.90
C LYS A 195 19.35 -1.88 17.13
N ASP A 196 18.77 -3.02 17.46
CA ASP A 196 19.06 -3.73 18.72
C ASP A 196 20.20 -4.72 18.57
N SER A 197 20.15 -5.61 17.56
CA SER A 197 21.14 -6.68 17.38
C SER A 197 22.45 -6.21 16.78
N PHE A 198 22.40 -5.21 15.90
CA PHE A 198 23.59 -4.60 15.30
C PHE A 198 24.01 -3.29 15.97
N CYS A 199 23.35 -2.90 17.05
CA CYS A 199 23.64 -1.71 17.86
C CYS A 199 23.68 -0.38 17.05
N VAL A 200 22.96 -0.31 15.92
CA VAL A 200 22.96 0.87 15.07
C VAL A 200 22.35 2.08 15.80
N ALA A 201 21.35 1.86 16.65
CA ALA A 201 20.71 2.93 17.42
C ALA A 201 21.54 3.40 18.62
N GLY A 202 22.42 2.55 19.17
CA GLY A 202 23.25 2.87 20.35
C GLY A 202 24.47 3.73 20.04
N ARG A 203 24.79 3.93 18.77
CA ARG A 203 25.95 4.72 18.36
C ARG A 203 25.61 6.20 18.32
N LYS A 204 26.38 7.02 19.04
CA LYS A 204 26.29 8.49 19.02
C LYS A 204 26.96 9.07 17.75
N THR A 205 26.64 8.49 16.60
CA THR A 205 27.24 8.91 15.32
C THR A 205 26.43 10.07 14.75
N GLN A 206 27.01 11.26 14.72
CA GLN A 206 26.38 12.44 14.12
C GLN A 206 26.72 12.61 12.62
N ASN A 207 27.60 11.79 12.09
CA ASN A 207 28.05 11.87 10.70
C ASN A 207 27.28 10.89 9.81
N GLY A 208 26.56 11.41 8.83
CA GLY A 208 25.78 10.62 7.90
C GLY A 208 26.58 9.58 7.10
N LYS A 209 27.87 9.85 6.78
CA LYS A 209 28.75 8.89 6.10
C LYS A 209 29.05 7.68 6.98
N THR A 210 29.34 7.91 8.25
CA THR A 210 29.61 6.84 9.22
C THR A 210 28.35 6.01 9.48
N LEU A 211 27.19 6.67 9.62
CA LEU A 211 25.91 5.97 9.76
C LEU A 211 25.62 5.09 8.53
N HIS A 212 25.89 5.59 7.33
CA HIS A 212 25.72 4.80 6.10
C HIS A 212 26.65 3.58 6.07
N ALA A 213 27.92 3.76 6.46
CA ALA A 213 28.86 2.63 6.56
C ALA A 213 28.42 1.60 7.59
N ASP A 214 27.94 2.02 8.76
CA ASP A 214 27.42 1.14 9.81
C ASP A 214 26.20 0.35 9.32
N LEU A 215 25.29 0.98 8.59
CA LEU A 215 24.12 0.30 7.99
C LEU A 215 24.54 -0.73 6.93
N LEU A 216 25.52 -0.42 6.10
CA LEU A 216 26.07 -1.36 5.11
C LEU A 216 26.73 -2.56 5.79
N LEU A 217 27.54 -2.35 6.82
CA LEU A 217 28.18 -3.40 7.60
C LEU A 217 27.15 -4.30 8.28
N ALA A 218 26.11 -3.70 8.87
CA ALA A 218 25.01 -4.44 9.46
C ALA A 218 24.27 -5.29 8.42
N GLY A 219 24.02 -4.75 7.22
CA GLY A 219 23.42 -5.47 6.11
C GLY A 219 24.26 -6.65 5.64
N ILE A 220 25.57 -6.46 5.47
CA ILE A 220 26.52 -7.53 5.10
C ILE A 220 26.54 -8.63 6.17
N THR A 221 26.59 -8.25 7.46
CA THR A 221 26.58 -9.21 8.56
C THR A 221 25.29 -10.02 8.58
N GLN A 222 24.14 -9.39 8.34
CA GLN A 222 22.86 -10.08 8.21
C GLN A 222 22.87 -11.08 7.05
N LEU A 223 23.37 -10.70 5.89
CA LEU A 223 23.46 -11.59 4.72
C LEU A 223 24.37 -12.80 5.01
N ILE A 224 25.51 -12.59 5.63
CA ILE A 224 26.41 -13.68 6.05
C ILE A 224 25.68 -14.61 7.04
N THR A 225 24.95 -14.06 8.01
CA THR A 225 24.19 -14.85 8.99
C THR A 225 23.15 -15.74 8.28
N VAL A 226 22.42 -15.19 7.31
CA VAL A 226 21.45 -15.95 6.50
C VAL A 226 22.15 -17.07 5.73
N MET A 227 23.25 -16.76 5.03
CA MET A 227 24.01 -17.76 4.26
C MET A 227 24.55 -18.90 5.13
N VAL A 228 25.05 -18.58 6.32
CA VAL A 228 25.55 -19.58 7.26
C VAL A 228 24.42 -20.43 7.79
N ALA A 229 23.30 -19.81 8.19
CA ALA A 229 22.12 -20.54 8.68
C ALA A 229 21.55 -21.48 7.62
N ASP A 230 21.52 -21.05 6.37
CA ASP A 230 21.07 -21.86 5.25
C ASP A 230 22.02 -23.07 5.00
N LYS A 231 23.33 -22.83 4.90
CA LYS A 231 24.32 -23.89 4.75
C LYS A 231 24.30 -24.94 5.88
N LEU A 232 23.97 -24.50 7.09
CA LEU A 232 23.88 -25.38 8.25
C LEU A 232 22.49 -26.02 8.42
N HIS A 233 21.54 -25.72 7.52
CA HIS A 233 20.13 -26.13 7.61
C HIS A 233 19.45 -25.72 8.94
N LYS A 234 19.90 -24.60 9.52
CA LYS A 234 19.40 -24.05 10.79
C LYS A 234 18.62 -22.77 10.56
N HIS A 235 17.56 -22.82 9.76
CA HIS A 235 16.75 -21.65 9.34
C HIS A 235 16.14 -20.86 10.51
N GLN A 236 15.97 -21.47 11.70
CA GLN A 236 15.53 -20.78 12.91
C GLN A 236 16.50 -19.68 13.39
N TYR A 237 17.77 -19.73 12.96
CA TYR A 237 18.81 -18.77 13.35
C TYR A 237 19.07 -17.70 12.29
N ILE A 238 18.28 -17.60 11.24
CA ILE A 238 18.45 -16.59 10.16
C ILE A 238 18.54 -15.16 10.70
N ARG A 239 17.93 -14.89 11.85
CA ARG A 239 17.95 -13.57 12.50
C ARG A 239 18.86 -13.49 13.72
N SER A 240 19.54 -14.57 14.09
CA SER A 240 20.30 -14.62 15.33
C SER A 240 21.79 -14.63 15.06
N LEU A 241 22.50 -13.64 15.61
CA LEU A 241 23.96 -13.67 15.69
C LEU A 241 24.46 -14.60 16.81
N LYS A 242 23.58 -15.00 17.72
CA LYS A 242 23.92 -15.93 18.78
C LYS A 242 23.81 -17.35 18.25
N VAL A 243 24.93 -17.91 17.80
CA VAL A 243 25.08 -19.34 17.69
C VAL A 243 25.07 -19.82 19.16
N ASN A 244 23.97 -20.40 19.62
CA ASN A 244 23.97 -21.06 20.91
C ASN A 244 25.01 -22.19 20.85
N GLY A 245 26.22 -21.88 21.27
CA GLY A 245 27.21 -22.85 21.61
C GLY A 245 26.70 -23.59 22.87
N ARG A 246 26.16 -24.74 22.65
CA ARG A 246 26.20 -25.95 23.48
C ARG A 246 25.87 -27.13 22.62
#